data_ecac75ae4f61f539050eaf2b22b87103
#
_entry.id   ecac75ae4f61f539050eaf2b22b87103
#
_cell.length_a   1.000
_cell.length_b   1.000
_cell.length_c   1.000
_cell.angle_alpha   90.00
_cell.angle_beta   90.00
_cell.angle_gamma   90.00
#
_symmetry.space_group_name_H-M   'P 1'
#
loop_
_entity.id
_entity.type
_entity.pdbx_description
1 polymer ?
#
loop_
_entity_poly.entity_id
_entity_poly.type
_entity_poly.pdbx_seq_one_letter_code
_entity_poly.pdbx_strand_id
1 'polypeptide(L)'
;MERIEDWANIKENTNQSSGSGYGYGYGDGEQFFILTYKNHKVFQIDETPTIITHIFGDYAKGFSVNIHDFTSTPCYIARNKEYGFYAHGKTLREAYQSLQEKIFNTMPVEERIEKFIEHFATDKTYKGSEFFEWHHILTGSCLFGRERFIKSRHLDLNTEYTVAQFIFLCEHEYGGEVITRLKKRYEET
;
A
#
# COMPACT_ATOMS: atom_id res chain seq x y z
N MET A 1 20.88 6.28 5.01
CA MET A 1 19.57 6.96 4.74
C MET A 1 19.30 6.78 3.26
N GLU A 2 18.15 6.26 2.89
CA GLU A 2 17.76 6.08 1.47
C GLU A 2 17.60 7.46 0.80
N ARG A 3 18.08 7.61 -0.42
CA ARG A 3 17.90 8.86 -1.18
C ARG A 3 16.45 8.97 -1.64
N ILE A 4 15.95 10.19 -1.83
CA ILE A 4 14.56 10.43 -2.25
C ILE A 4 14.29 9.81 -3.63
N GLU A 5 15.24 9.88 -4.54
CA GLU A 5 15.16 9.29 -5.88
C GLU A 5 15.02 7.76 -5.82
N ASP A 6 15.82 7.11 -4.98
CA ASP A 6 15.79 5.66 -4.79
C ASP A 6 14.47 5.24 -4.10
N TRP A 7 13.99 6.04 -3.15
CA TRP A 7 12.73 5.80 -2.47
C TRP A 7 11.54 5.91 -3.43
N ALA A 8 11.53 6.89 -4.31
CA ALA A 8 10.50 7.07 -5.32
C ALA A 8 10.61 6.10 -6.51
N ASN A 9 11.62 5.19 -6.50
CA ASN A 9 11.91 4.23 -7.57
C ASN A 9 12.04 4.86 -8.96
N ILE A 10 12.63 6.05 -9.00
CA ILE A 10 12.84 6.79 -10.24
C ILE A 10 14.23 6.44 -10.79
N LYS A 11 14.28 5.73 -11.89
CA LYS A 11 15.52 5.54 -12.65
C LYS A 11 15.89 6.86 -13.31
N GLU A 12 17.01 7.47 -12.91
CA GLU A 12 17.55 8.65 -13.58
C GLU A 12 17.91 8.27 -15.02
N ASN A 13 17.15 8.76 -15.98
CA ASN A 13 17.60 8.78 -17.38
C ASN A 13 18.50 10.00 -17.55
N THR A 14 19.82 9.77 -17.63
CA THR A 14 20.86 10.78 -17.76
C THR A 14 20.95 11.34 -19.18
N ASN A 15 19.86 11.77 -19.77
CA ASN A 15 19.88 12.59 -20.96
C ASN A 15 19.47 14.01 -20.58
N GLN A 16 20.48 14.81 -20.19
CA GLN A 16 20.35 16.25 -20.06
C GLN A 16 20.05 16.87 -21.43
N SER A 17 18.80 17.26 -21.66
CA SER A 17 18.49 18.33 -22.59
C SER A 17 17.98 19.52 -21.78
N SER A 18 18.81 20.55 -21.68
CA SER A 18 18.42 21.87 -21.19
C SER A 18 17.48 22.51 -22.22
N GLY A 19 16.19 22.40 -21.98
CA GLY A 19 15.16 23.02 -22.80
C GLY A 19 13.91 23.28 -21.99
N SER A 20 13.64 24.57 -21.72
CA SER A 20 12.34 25.01 -21.21
C SER A 20 11.31 24.89 -22.34
N GLY A 21 10.53 23.79 -22.33
CA GLY A 21 9.48 23.57 -23.31
C GLY A 21 8.41 22.67 -22.76
N TYR A 22 7.16 23.17 -22.73
CA TYR A 22 5.97 22.36 -22.46
C TYR A 22 5.68 21.50 -23.68
N GLY A 23 5.80 20.19 -23.57
CA GLY A 23 5.43 19.25 -24.62
C GLY A 23 4.69 18.05 -24.02
N TYR A 24 3.40 17.90 -24.35
CA TYR A 24 2.67 16.68 -24.11
C TYR A 24 2.95 15.71 -25.27
N GLY A 25 3.71 14.65 -25.00
CA GLY A 25 3.95 13.58 -25.97
C GLY A 25 3.52 12.24 -25.36
N TYR A 26 2.49 11.61 -25.94
CA TYR A 26 2.20 10.21 -25.71
C TYR A 26 3.18 9.40 -26.56
N GLY A 27 4.10 8.69 -25.91
CA GLY A 27 4.97 7.72 -26.53
C GLY A 27 5.31 6.62 -25.56
N ASP A 28 5.25 5.37 -26.00
CA ASP A 28 5.62 4.17 -25.25
C ASP A 28 7.13 4.18 -24.89
N GLY A 29 7.46 4.92 -23.87
CA GLY A 29 8.77 5.01 -23.27
C GLY A 29 8.63 5.91 -22.07
N GLU A 30 8.87 5.37 -20.88
CA GLU A 30 8.80 6.09 -19.62
C GLU A 30 9.79 7.29 -19.62
N GLN A 31 9.33 8.43 -20.14
CA GLN A 31 10.04 9.71 -20.00
C GLN A 31 9.61 10.35 -18.68
N PHE A 32 10.39 10.12 -17.64
CA PHE A 32 10.23 10.83 -16.38
C PHE A 32 10.81 12.24 -16.51
N PHE A 33 9.95 13.23 -16.66
CA PHE A 33 10.36 14.62 -16.56
C PHE A 33 10.56 14.99 -15.10
N ILE A 34 11.77 15.38 -14.72
CA ILE A 34 12.01 16.00 -13.41
C ILE A 34 11.49 17.44 -13.50
N LEU A 35 10.28 17.64 -13.04
CA LEU A 35 9.74 18.97 -12.84
C LEU A 35 10.34 19.55 -11.56
N THR A 36 10.79 20.80 -11.58
CA THR A 36 11.17 21.53 -10.36
C THR A 36 10.12 22.57 -10.01
N TYR A 37 9.72 22.61 -8.77
CA TYR A 37 8.82 23.62 -8.22
C TYR A 37 9.47 24.27 -7.01
N LYS A 38 9.68 25.61 -7.06
CA LYS A 38 10.35 26.37 -5.99
C LYS A 38 11.67 25.72 -5.54
N ASN A 39 12.51 25.32 -6.49
CA ASN A 39 13.80 24.65 -6.29
C ASN A 39 13.70 23.25 -5.64
N HIS A 40 12.53 22.61 -5.58
CA HIS A 40 12.36 21.24 -5.16
C HIS A 40 12.07 20.34 -6.36
N LYS A 41 12.65 19.15 -6.36
CA LYS A 41 12.30 18.11 -7.34
C LYS A 41 10.85 17.68 -7.11
N VAL A 42 10.09 17.60 -8.20
CA VAL A 42 8.71 17.08 -8.20
C VAL A 42 8.74 15.69 -8.84
N PHE A 43 8.23 14.73 -8.14
CA PHE A 43 8.13 13.34 -8.55
C PHE A 43 6.69 13.02 -8.96
N GLN A 44 6.51 12.21 -9.99
CA GLN A 44 5.20 11.66 -10.30
C GLN A 44 4.99 10.41 -9.44
N ILE A 45 4.21 10.53 -8.40
CA ILE A 45 3.92 9.44 -7.47
C ILE A 45 2.43 9.17 -7.50
N ASP A 46 2.03 7.97 -7.90
CA ASP A 46 0.63 7.58 -7.97
C ASP A 46 -0.21 8.61 -8.74
N GLU A 47 0.25 8.93 -9.96
CA GLU A 47 -0.35 9.94 -10.88
C GLU A 47 -0.44 11.37 -10.31
N THR A 48 0.18 11.61 -9.15
CA THR A 48 0.14 12.91 -8.48
C THR A 48 1.53 13.55 -8.44
N PRO A 49 1.70 14.77 -8.99
CA PRO A 49 2.94 15.52 -8.84
C PRO A 49 3.22 15.79 -7.35
N THR A 50 4.34 15.31 -6.85
CA THR A 50 4.63 15.28 -5.41
C THR A 50 6.05 15.73 -5.11
N ILE A 51 6.20 16.61 -4.12
CA ILE A 51 7.49 16.96 -3.52
C ILE A 51 7.66 16.13 -2.26
N ILE A 52 8.74 15.35 -2.17
CA ILE A 52 9.09 14.60 -0.97
C ILE A 52 10.06 15.45 -0.14
N THR A 53 9.74 15.65 1.12
CA THR A 53 10.58 16.41 2.06
C THR A 53 11.26 15.54 3.11
N HIS A 54 10.67 14.41 3.46
CA HIS A 54 11.18 13.53 4.50
C HIS A 54 10.77 12.09 4.28
N ILE A 55 11.72 11.16 4.46
CA ILE A 55 11.50 9.72 4.32
C ILE A 55 11.70 9.04 5.68
N PHE A 56 10.81 8.10 6.01
CA PHE A 56 10.90 7.28 7.22
C PHE A 56 10.37 5.85 6.93
N GLY A 57 11.28 5.00 6.51
CA GLY A 57 10.96 3.62 6.07
C GLY A 57 10.14 3.61 4.77
N ASP A 58 9.01 2.94 4.78
CA ASP A 58 8.11 2.86 3.63
C ASP A 58 7.08 4.00 3.57
N TYR A 59 7.31 5.05 4.34
CA TYR A 59 6.50 6.25 4.36
C TYR A 59 7.34 7.49 4.06
N ALA A 60 6.66 8.53 3.59
CA ALA A 60 7.26 9.85 3.40
C ALA A 60 6.26 10.97 3.75
N LYS A 61 6.81 12.15 4.04
CA LYS A 61 6.08 13.43 4.09
C LYS A 61 6.44 14.26 2.88
N GLY A 62 5.47 15.03 2.40
CA GLY A 62 5.68 15.92 1.29
C GLY A 62 4.49 16.82 1.03
N PHE A 63 4.43 17.26 -0.22
CA PHE A 63 3.36 18.10 -0.72
C PHE A 63 2.91 17.57 -2.08
N SER A 64 1.62 17.36 -2.26
CA SER A 64 1.04 17.23 -3.60
C SER A 64 0.99 18.62 -4.26
N VAL A 65 1.33 18.69 -5.53
CA VAL A 65 1.35 19.95 -6.31
C VAL A 65 0.27 19.92 -7.36
N ASN A 66 -0.64 20.89 -7.33
CA ASN A 66 -1.57 21.09 -8.42
C ASN A 66 -0.86 21.88 -9.54
N ILE A 67 -0.68 21.24 -10.70
CA ILE A 67 0.03 21.86 -11.83
C ILE A 67 -0.74 22.96 -12.55
N HIS A 68 -2.05 23.09 -12.31
CA HIS A 68 -2.88 24.09 -12.97
C HIS A 68 -2.83 25.47 -12.29
N ASP A 69 -2.80 25.48 -10.96
CA ASP A 69 -2.79 26.72 -10.15
C ASP A 69 -1.55 26.87 -9.28
N PHE A 70 -0.63 25.89 -9.37
CA PHE A 70 0.62 25.85 -8.60
C PHE A 70 0.41 25.89 -7.08
N THR A 71 -0.76 25.47 -6.60
CA THR A 71 -0.98 25.28 -5.17
C THR A 71 -0.32 24.00 -4.69
N SER A 72 0.08 23.97 -3.43
CA SER A 72 0.66 22.77 -2.81
C SER A 72 -0.08 22.43 -1.52
N THR A 73 -0.38 21.14 -1.33
CA THR A 73 -1.09 20.64 -0.16
C THR A 73 -0.22 19.64 0.59
N PRO A 74 -0.01 19.78 1.91
CA PRO A 74 0.72 18.81 2.69
C PRO A 74 0.10 17.42 2.58
N CYS A 75 0.94 16.40 2.40
CA CYS A 75 0.49 15.01 2.32
C CYS A 75 1.50 14.05 2.96
N TYR A 76 1.02 12.87 3.26
CA TYR A 76 1.80 11.68 3.55
C TYR A 76 1.74 10.74 2.35
N ILE A 77 2.81 9.99 2.14
CA ILE A 77 2.89 8.99 1.10
C ILE A 77 3.26 7.67 1.78
N ALA A 78 2.57 6.59 1.41
CA ALA A 78 2.91 5.23 1.76
C ALA A 78 3.31 4.48 0.50
N ARG A 79 4.31 3.57 0.60
CA ARG A 79 4.68 2.67 -0.50
C ARG A 79 4.68 1.23 -0.05
N ASN A 80 4.45 0.33 -1.00
CA ASN A 80 4.76 -1.07 -0.88
C ASN A 80 5.81 -1.42 -1.94
N LYS A 81 7.02 -1.81 -1.50
CA LYS A 81 8.16 -2.12 -2.38
C LYS A 81 7.92 -3.37 -3.22
N GLU A 82 7.26 -4.36 -2.65
CA GLU A 82 7.04 -5.65 -3.28
C GLU A 82 6.15 -5.51 -4.52
N TYR A 83 5.10 -4.70 -4.41
CA TYR A 83 4.14 -4.47 -5.51
C TYR A 83 4.42 -3.21 -6.32
N GLY A 84 5.37 -2.38 -5.90
CA GLY A 84 5.64 -1.09 -6.54
C GLY A 84 4.52 -0.06 -6.39
N PHE A 85 3.60 -0.24 -5.44
CA PHE A 85 2.47 0.65 -5.23
C PHE A 85 2.79 1.79 -4.28
N TYR A 86 2.18 2.93 -4.57
CA TYR A 86 2.19 4.13 -3.74
C TYR A 86 0.77 4.63 -3.53
N ALA A 87 0.55 5.33 -2.41
CA ALA A 87 -0.70 6.04 -2.16
C ALA A 87 -0.46 7.28 -1.30
N HIS A 88 -1.33 8.27 -1.47
CA HIS A 88 -1.32 9.53 -0.73
C HIS A 88 -2.42 9.56 0.32
N GLY A 89 -2.23 10.37 1.36
CA GLY A 89 -3.24 10.69 2.36
C GLY A 89 -2.93 12.01 3.06
N LYS A 90 -3.94 12.66 3.62
CA LYS A 90 -3.75 13.86 4.46
C LYS A 90 -3.08 13.52 5.78
N THR A 91 -3.22 12.28 6.21
CA THR A 91 -2.59 11.69 7.39
C THR A 91 -1.83 10.43 7.00
N LEU A 92 -0.90 9.99 7.83
CA LEU A 92 -0.19 8.73 7.65
C LEU A 92 -1.17 7.54 7.59
N ARG A 93 -2.21 7.57 8.43
CA ARG A 93 -3.25 6.53 8.45
C ARG A 93 -4.02 6.47 7.13
N GLU A 94 -4.41 7.62 6.57
CA GLU A 94 -5.09 7.67 5.28
C GLU A 94 -4.19 7.17 4.14
N ALA A 95 -2.92 7.59 4.09
CA ALA A 95 -1.98 7.10 3.10
C ALA A 95 -1.82 5.58 3.15
N TYR A 96 -1.70 5.01 4.36
CA TYR A 96 -1.65 3.57 4.57
C TYR A 96 -2.94 2.87 4.11
N GLN A 97 -4.10 3.37 4.50
CA GLN A 97 -5.39 2.80 4.09
C GLN A 97 -5.59 2.82 2.57
N SER A 98 -5.29 3.95 1.93
CA SER A 98 -5.36 4.08 0.47
C SER A 98 -4.42 3.09 -0.23
N LEU A 99 -3.23 2.87 0.33
CA LEU A 99 -2.29 1.87 -0.18
C LEU A 99 -2.86 0.44 -0.07
N GLN A 100 -3.45 0.11 1.07
CA GLN A 100 -4.06 -1.21 1.28
C GLN A 100 -5.25 -1.45 0.33
N GLU A 101 -6.12 -0.46 0.15
CA GLU A 101 -7.22 -0.52 -0.81
C GLU A 101 -6.73 -0.71 -2.25
N LYS A 102 -5.63 -0.03 -2.63
CA LYS A 102 -5.03 -0.18 -3.94
C LYS A 102 -4.49 -1.59 -4.16
N ILE A 103 -3.76 -2.15 -3.20
CA ILE A 103 -3.26 -3.53 -3.24
C ILE A 103 -4.45 -4.49 -3.39
N PHE A 104 -5.46 -4.33 -2.55
CA PHE A 104 -6.66 -5.16 -2.58
C PHE A 104 -7.34 -5.15 -3.97
N ASN A 105 -7.57 -3.97 -4.53
CA ASN A 105 -8.30 -3.82 -5.80
C ASN A 105 -7.53 -4.33 -7.02
N THR A 106 -6.20 -4.40 -6.92
CA THR A 106 -5.32 -4.81 -8.03
C THR A 106 -5.04 -6.31 -8.03
N MET A 107 -5.15 -6.98 -6.87
CA MET A 107 -4.74 -8.37 -6.70
C MET A 107 -5.96 -9.32 -6.74
N PRO A 108 -6.00 -10.31 -7.65
CA PRO A 108 -7.03 -11.35 -7.65
C PRO A 108 -7.11 -12.11 -6.31
N VAL A 109 -8.30 -12.60 -5.98
CA VAL A 109 -8.53 -13.32 -4.70
C VAL A 109 -7.59 -14.51 -4.53
N GLU A 110 -7.37 -15.28 -5.62
CA GLU A 110 -6.48 -16.43 -5.60
C GLU A 110 -5.05 -16.04 -5.25
N GLU A 111 -4.54 -14.98 -5.84
CA GLU A 111 -3.19 -14.49 -5.56
C GLU A 111 -3.05 -14.04 -4.10
N ARG A 112 -4.08 -13.39 -3.54
CA ARG A 112 -4.11 -13.01 -2.11
C ARG A 112 -4.08 -14.23 -1.19
N ILE A 113 -4.80 -15.29 -1.56
CA ILE A 113 -4.82 -16.56 -0.83
C ILE A 113 -3.45 -17.23 -0.88
N GLU A 114 -2.82 -17.32 -2.05
CA GLU A 114 -1.49 -17.93 -2.18
C GLU A 114 -0.44 -17.16 -1.36
N LYS A 115 -0.45 -15.84 -1.41
CA LYS A 115 0.46 -15.00 -0.59
C LYS A 115 0.22 -15.15 0.91
N PHE A 116 -1.03 -15.35 1.32
CA PHE A 116 -1.34 -15.66 2.72
C PHE A 116 -0.72 -17.01 3.12
N ILE A 117 -0.85 -18.04 2.29
CA ILE A 117 -0.32 -19.37 2.55
C ILE A 117 1.21 -19.35 2.59
N GLU A 118 1.86 -18.59 1.70
CA GLU A 118 3.31 -18.40 1.72
C GLU A 118 3.81 -17.72 3.01
N HIS A 119 3.02 -16.82 3.57
CA HIS A 119 3.38 -16.07 4.78
C HIS A 119 3.07 -16.83 6.08
N PHE A 120 1.95 -17.55 6.14
CA PHE A 120 1.44 -18.19 7.35
C PHE A 120 1.49 -19.72 7.27
N ALA A 121 2.47 -20.32 7.92
CA ALA A 121 2.56 -21.78 8.05
C ALA A 121 1.56 -22.29 9.13
N THR A 122 0.96 -23.46 8.90
CA THR A 122 -0.08 -24.03 9.79
C THR A 122 0.46 -24.54 11.13
N ASP A 123 1.76 -24.82 11.21
CA ASP A 123 2.47 -25.33 12.39
C ASP A 123 3.01 -24.23 13.31
N LYS A 124 2.73 -22.96 12.99
CA LYS A 124 3.22 -21.79 13.73
C LYS A 124 2.09 -20.92 14.27
N THR A 125 2.46 -20.06 15.21
CA THR A 125 1.61 -18.98 15.70
C THR A 125 2.13 -17.62 15.25
N TYR A 126 1.21 -16.66 15.12
CA TYR A 126 1.50 -15.31 14.66
C TYR A 126 0.67 -14.31 15.47
N LYS A 127 1.15 -13.09 15.62
CA LYS A 127 0.42 -12.06 16.35
C LYS A 127 -0.92 -11.76 15.72
N GLY A 128 -1.93 -11.53 16.56
CA GLY A 128 -3.25 -11.11 16.10
C GLY A 128 -3.22 -9.86 15.24
N SER A 129 -2.24 -8.95 15.45
CA SER A 129 -2.03 -7.77 14.62
C SER A 129 -1.67 -8.11 13.16
N GLU A 130 -0.92 -9.17 12.91
CA GLU A 130 -0.60 -9.63 11.56
C GLU A 130 -1.85 -10.16 10.86
N PHE A 131 -2.61 -11.02 11.52
CA PHE A 131 -3.90 -11.49 10.99
C PHE A 131 -4.92 -10.36 10.79
N PHE A 132 -4.91 -9.33 11.64
CA PHE A 132 -5.76 -8.16 11.48
C PHE A 132 -5.48 -7.41 10.17
N GLU A 133 -4.22 -7.24 9.80
CA GLU A 133 -3.85 -6.61 8.53
C GLU A 133 -4.17 -7.53 7.34
N TRP A 134 -3.83 -8.81 7.43
CA TRP A 134 -4.10 -9.76 6.37
C TRP A 134 -5.57 -10.04 6.13
N HIS A 135 -6.43 -9.90 7.15
CA HIS A 135 -7.88 -9.97 6.95
C HIS A 135 -8.37 -8.90 5.96
N HIS A 136 -7.81 -7.69 6.02
CA HIS A 136 -8.09 -6.66 5.02
C HIS A 136 -7.60 -7.07 3.64
N ILE A 137 -6.34 -7.51 3.52
CA ILE A 137 -5.75 -7.94 2.25
C ILE A 137 -6.57 -9.07 1.60
N LEU A 138 -7.04 -10.03 2.38
CA LEU A 138 -7.86 -11.12 1.88
C LEU A 138 -9.26 -10.66 1.46
N THR A 139 -9.95 -9.89 2.29
CA THR A 139 -11.41 -9.69 2.21
C THR A 139 -11.83 -8.28 1.77
N GLY A 140 -10.92 -7.29 1.80
CA GLY A 140 -11.26 -5.88 1.59
C GLY A 140 -12.01 -5.23 2.76
N SER A 141 -12.02 -5.87 3.93
CA SER A 141 -12.71 -5.33 5.10
C SER A 141 -12.16 -3.96 5.50
N CYS A 142 -13.04 -3.00 5.72
CA CYS A 142 -12.61 -1.66 6.14
C CYS A 142 -12.07 -1.69 7.59
N LEU A 143 -11.22 -0.72 7.92
CA LEU A 143 -10.61 -0.61 9.25
C LEU A 143 -11.67 -0.57 10.36
N PHE A 144 -12.72 0.24 10.19
CA PHE A 144 -13.79 0.36 11.18
C PHE A 144 -14.51 -0.98 11.43
N GLY A 145 -14.79 -1.75 10.37
CA GLY A 145 -15.39 -3.08 10.48
C GLY A 145 -14.50 -4.04 11.26
N ARG A 146 -13.19 -4.05 10.97
CA ARG A 146 -12.21 -4.88 11.67
C ARG A 146 -12.06 -4.48 13.16
N GLU A 147 -11.96 -3.18 13.46
CA GLU A 147 -11.90 -2.68 14.85
C GLU A 147 -13.16 -3.06 15.65
N ARG A 148 -14.34 -2.96 15.02
CA ARG A 148 -15.60 -3.39 15.63
C ARG A 148 -15.62 -4.89 15.91
N PHE A 149 -15.17 -5.71 14.98
CA PHE A 149 -15.06 -7.15 15.13
C PHE A 149 -14.14 -7.52 16.31
N ILE A 150 -12.91 -6.99 16.35
CA ILE A 150 -11.96 -7.21 17.45
C ILE A 150 -12.60 -6.87 18.81
N LYS A 151 -13.25 -5.71 18.89
CA LYS A 151 -13.91 -5.26 20.12
C LYS A 151 -15.08 -6.14 20.54
N SER A 152 -15.92 -6.56 19.58
CA SER A 152 -17.09 -7.40 19.86
C SER A 152 -16.74 -8.82 20.31
N ARG A 153 -15.60 -9.34 19.83
CA ARG A 153 -15.08 -10.66 20.16
C ARG A 153 -14.06 -10.67 21.30
N HIS A 154 -13.75 -9.49 21.87
CA HIS A 154 -12.74 -9.31 22.91
C HIS A 154 -11.36 -9.90 22.52
N LEU A 155 -10.96 -9.75 21.25
CA LEU A 155 -9.70 -10.27 20.76
C LEU A 155 -8.55 -9.34 21.15
N ASP A 156 -7.41 -9.91 21.53
CA ASP A 156 -6.17 -9.17 21.78
C ASP A 156 -5.21 -9.31 20.61
N LEU A 157 -4.92 -8.21 19.95
CA LEU A 157 -3.99 -8.17 18.80
C LEU A 157 -2.53 -8.48 19.17
N ASN A 158 -2.17 -8.46 20.45
CA ASN A 158 -0.84 -8.84 20.94
C ASN A 158 -0.73 -10.34 21.24
N THR A 159 -1.85 -11.03 21.36
CA THR A 159 -1.90 -12.48 21.54
C THR A 159 -1.54 -13.18 20.22
N GLU A 160 -0.90 -14.33 20.32
CA GLU A 160 -0.59 -15.18 19.19
C GLU A 160 -1.75 -16.15 18.90
N TYR A 161 -2.01 -16.34 17.61
CA TYR A 161 -3.03 -17.25 17.09
C TYR A 161 -2.44 -18.16 16.03
N THR A 162 -3.03 -19.34 15.88
CA THR A 162 -2.75 -20.23 14.73
C THR A 162 -3.59 -19.83 13.53
N VAL A 163 -3.21 -20.29 12.33
CA VAL A 163 -4.02 -20.15 11.10
C VAL A 163 -5.43 -20.74 11.29
N ALA A 164 -5.54 -21.91 11.95
CA ALA A 164 -6.82 -22.54 12.20
C ALA A 164 -7.74 -21.69 13.09
N GLN A 165 -7.17 -21.03 14.12
CA GLN A 165 -7.92 -20.10 14.96
C GLN A 165 -8.37 -18.86 14.19
N PHE A 166 -7.52 -18.29 13.36
CA PHE A 166 -7.87 -17.17 12.50
C PHE A 166 -9.03 -17.52 11.55
N ILE A 167 -8.94 -18.65 10.85
CA ILE A 167 -10.00 -19.14 9.96
C ILE A 167 -11.32 -19.31 10.74
N PHE A 168 -11.29 -20.00 11.86
CA PHE A 168 -12.48 -20.23 12.70
C PHE A 168 -13.15 -18.93 13.16
N LEU A 169 -12.36 -17.92 13.52
CA LEU A 169 -12.87 -16.62 13.96
C LEU A 169 -13.51 -15.83 12.82
N CYS A 170 -13.01 -15.97 11.58
CA CYS A 170 -13.36 -15.11 10.45
C CYS A 170 -14.31 -15.76 9.42
N GLU A 171 -14.48 -17.09 9.41
CA GLU A 171 -15.22 -17.79 8.34
C GLU A 171 -16.72 -17.42 8.25
N HIS A 172 -17.30 -16.84 9.30
CA HIS A 172 -18.69 -16.39 9.35
C HIS A 172 -18.84 -14.86 9.42
N GLU A 173 -17.76 -14.14 9.19
CA GLU A 173 -17.72 -12.68 9.22
C GLU A 173 -17.66 -12.09 7.80
N TYR A 174 -17.48 -10.79 7.69
CA TYR A 174 -17.32 -10.12 6.39
C TYR A 174 -16.18 -10.74 5.56
N GLY A 175 -16.49 -11.16 4.34
CA GLY A 175 -15.54 -11.84 3.45
C GLY A 175 -15.34 -13.33 3.78
N GLY A 176 -16.24 -13.93 4.55
CA GLY A 176 -16.18 -15.34 4.96
C GLY A 176 -16.10 -16.33 3.80
N GLU A 177 -16.60 -15.97 2.60
CA GLU A 177 -16.44 -16.76 1.38
C GLU A 177 -14.97 -16.88 0.95
N VAL A 178 -14.17 -15.81 1.12
CA VAL A 178 -12.74 -15.84 0.84
C VAL A 178 -12.01 -16.67 1.89
N ILE A 179 -12.39 -16.54 3.16
CA ILE A 179 -11.82 -17.34 4.26
C ILE A 179 -12.15 -18.84 4.09
N THR A 180 -13.34 -19.17 3.59
CA THR A 180 -13.72 -20.56 3.26
C THR A 180 -12.85 -21.11 2.12
N ARG A 181 -12.54 -20.30 1.12
CA ARG A 181 -11.61 -20.69 0.02
C ARG A 181 -10.19 -20.89 0.54
N LEU A 182 -9.72 -19.99 1.39
CA LEU A 182 -8.42 -20.11 2.08
C LEU A 182 -8.34 -21.43 2.88
N LYS A 183 -9.38 -21.77 3.65
CA LYS A 183 -9.48 -23.03 4.40
C LYS A 183 -9.29 -24.24 3.49
N LYS A 184 -10.02 -24.29 2.38
CA LYS A 184 -9.91 -25.39 1.40
C LYS A 184 -8.49 -25.52 0.83
N ARG A 185 -7.85 -24.39 0.53
CA ARG A 185 -6.47 -24.42 0.01
C ARG A 185 -5.48 -25.01 1.00
N TYR A 186 -5.62 -24.76 2.30
CA TYR A 186 -4.81 -25.39 3.34
C TYR A 186 -5.12 -26.89 3.50
N GLU A 187 -6.33 -27.33 3.23
CA GLU A 187 -6.70 -28.76 3.28
C GLU A 187 -6.16 -29.57 2.08
N GLU A 188 -5.83 -28.87 0.98
CA GLU A 188 -5.27 -29.46 -0.25
C GLU A 188 -3.73 -29.50 -0.27
N THR A 189 -3.05 -28.83 0.68
CA THR A 189 -1.59 -28.71 0.77
C THR A 189 -1.01 -29.68 1.79
#